data_f40e4ff278b259826838f342e3fa8b71
#
_entry.id   f40e4ff278b259826838f342e3fa8b71
#
_cell.length_a   1.000
_cell.length_b   1.000
_cell.length_c   1.000
_cell.angle_alpha   90.00
_cell.angle_beta   90.00
_cell.angle_gamma   90.00
#
_symmetry.space_group_name_H-M   'P 1'
#
loop_
_entity.id
_entity.type
_entity.pdbx_description
1 polymer ?
#
loop_
_entity_poly.entity_id
_entity_poly.type
_entity_poly.pdbx_seq_one_letter_code
_entity_poly.pdbx_strand_id
1 'polypeptide(L)'
;MQRGRSTAIMAGSSIAPLNGIGFGTWAWGNKAVWGYDPQRDDTRLRATFRQALSSGLNLVDTADSYGTGSLSGRSEALLGDFMAELPALRRSQLTVATKLAPFPWRWGRRGFDAAFEASRSRLKGQLRRVQLHWSTARYAPWQEKGLLDGLAELVLAGRVDELGLSNLGPQRLVLIHRRLLARGVSLRSVQVQCSLLAPADDQLRELIAVSRDLDVEVLAYSPLAFGVLGCAPGAEERGPDTWLRARLFRRLLPVSLELRSEIQAIAIERGASMVQVALNWCRALGTTPIPGLRTPDQARDVAAALQWSMSPEERQRLDEARIRCSERMPANPFQSR
;
A
#
# COMPACT_ATOMS: atom_id res chain seq x y z
N MET A 1 -53.13 -3.59 19.65
CA MET A 1 -52.47 -3.40 18.36
C MET A 1 -51.07 -2.88 18.57
N GLN A 2 -50.09 -3.77 18.78
CA GLN A 2 -48.67 -3.39 18.87
C GLN A 2 -48.01 -3.73 17.54
N ARG A 3 -47.50 -2.70 16.87
CA ARG A 3 -46.71 -2.87 15.65
C ARG A 3 -45.24 -3.12 16.05
N GLY A 4 -44.80 -4.34 15.84
CA GLY A 4 -43.40 -4.70 15.96
C GLY A 4 -42.56 -3.95 14.91
N ARG A 5 -41.55 -3.22 15.38
CA ARG A 5 -40.48 -2.70 14.53
C ARG A 5 -39.49 -3.84 14.28
N SER A 6 -39.54 -4.38 13.08
CA SER A 6 -38.51 -5.28 12.56
C SER A 6 -37.23 -4.47 12.32
N THR A 7 -36.23 -4.68 13.16
CA THR A 7 -34.86 -4.26 12.88
C THR A 7 -34.28 -5.17 11.84
N ALA A 8 -34.31 -4.73 10.57
CA ALA A 8 -33.55 -5.38 9.52
C ALA A 8 -32.05 -5.22 9.83
N ILE A 9 -31.43 -6.30 10.30
CA ILE A 9 -29.97 -6.45 10.34
C ILE A 9 -29.54 -6.43 8.87
N MET A 10 -28.93 -5.33 8.45
CA MET A 10 -28.29 -5.23 7.14
C MET A 10 -27.22 -6.32 7.10
N ALA A 11 -27.49 -7.36 6.32
CA ALA A 11 -26.55 -8.43 6.03
C ALA A 11 -25.27 -7.79 5.46
N GLY A 12 -24.16 -7.95 6.20
CA GLY A 12 -22.86 -7.51 5.75
C GLY A 12 -22.58 -8.11 4.39
N SER A 13 -22.33 -7.26 3.40
CA SER A 13 -21.84 -7.70 2.11
C SER A 13 -20.54 -8.44 2.35
N SER A 14 -20.55 -9.76 2.14
CA SER A 14 -19.35 -10.59 2.10
C SER A 14 -18.36 -9.95 1.13
N ILE A 15 -17.29 -9.36 1.70
CA ILE A 15 -16.23 -8.76 0.90
C ILE A 15 -15.44 -9.91 0.31
N ALA A 16 -15.64 -10.20 -0.97
CA ALA A 16 -14.80 -11.15 -1.68
C ALA A 16 -13.32 -10.78 -1.44
N PRO A 17 -12.43 -11.72 -1.14
CA PRO A 17 -11.01 -11.42 -0.96
C PRO A 17 -10.53 -10.74 -2.23
N LEU A 18 -10.08 -9.49 -2.09
CA LEU A 18 -9.51 -8.73 -3.19
C LEU A 18 -8.15 -9.35 -3.52
N ASN A 19 -8.12 -10.42 -4.32
CA ASN A 19 -6.90 -10.95 -4.95
C ASN A 19 -6.37 -9.98 -6.01
N GLY A 20 -6.60 -8.68 -5.80
CA GLY A 20 -6.26 -7.61 -6.71
C GLY A 20 -4.81 -7.14 -6.58
N ILE A 21 -4.50 -6.15 -7.38
CA ILE A 21 -3.28 -5.34 -7.29
C ILE A 21 -3.72 -3.89 -7.32
N GLY A 22 -3.20 -3.10 -6.38
CA GLY A 22 -3.28 -1.64 -6.42
C GLY A 22 -1.98 -1.03 -6.89
N PHE A 23 -1.85 0.29 -6.77
CA PHE A 23 -0.56 0.95 -6.97
C PHE A 23 -0.36 2.11 -6.00
N GLY A 24 0.91 2.34 -5.64
CA GLY A 24 1.34 3.41 -4.74
C GLY A 24 1.92 4.61 -5.50
N THR A 25 1.73 5.79 -4.95
CA THR A 25 2.19 7.06 -5.51
C THR A 25 3.34 7.71 -4.74
N TRP A 26 4.01 6.96 -3.85
CA TRP A 26 5.10 7.50 -3.03
C TRP A 26 6.25 8.11 -3.84
N ALA A 27 6.49 7.61 -5.05
CA ALA A 27 7.49 8.16 -5.95
C ALA A 27 7.10 9.54 -6.54
N TRP A 28 5.81 9.91 -6.52
CA TRP A 28 5.31 11.12 -7.14
C TRP A 28 5.57 12.32 -6.21
N GLY A 29 6.44 13.21 -6.62
CA GLY A 29 6.88 14.35 -5.80
C GLY A 29 8.07 14.06 -4.88
N ASN A 30 8.62 12.83 -4.86
CA ASN A 30 9.75 12.48 -4.00
C ASN A 30 11.10 12.62 -4.73
N LYS A 31 11.78 13.75 -4.51
CA LYS A 31 13.11 14.03 -5.09
C LYS A 31 14.20 13.16 -4.47
N ALA A 32 14.19 12.99 -3.15
CA ALA A 32 15.30 12.38 -2.42
C ALA A 32 15.50 10.90 -2.76
N VAL A 33 14.42 10.12 -2.78
CA VAL A 33 14.48 8.67 -3.01
C VAL A 33 14.31 8.32 -4.50
N TRP A 34 13.47 9.07 -5.22
CA TRP A 34 13.05 8.70 -6.56
C TRP A 34 13.54 9.66 -7.66
N GLY A 35 14.24 10.74 -7.29
CA GLY A 35 14.75 11.71 -8.27
C GLY A 35 13.65 12.42 -9.05
N TYR A 36 12.47 12.63 -8.44
CA TYR A 36 11.35 13.28 -9.10
C TYR A 36 11.69 14.70 -9.55
N ASP A 37 11.32 15.00 -10.78
CA ASP A 37 11.41 16.32 -11.41
C ASP A 37 10.06 16.65 -12.07
N PRO A 38 9.37 17.74 -11.68
CA PRO A 38 8.08 18.10 -12.25
C PRO A 38 8.08 18.26 -13.77
N GLN A 39 9.14 18.87 -14.32
CA GLN A 39 9.22 19.15 -15.77
C GLN A 39 9.35 17.87 -16.59
N ARG A 40 10.08 16.88 -16.06
CA ARG A 40 10.31 15.60 -16.71
C ARG A 40 9.20 14.59 -16.43
N ASP A 41 8.70 14.55 -15.21
CA ASP A 41 7.94 13.41 -14.70
C ASP A 41 6.42 13.59 -14.75
N ASP A 42 5.87 14.81 -14.62
CA ASP A 42 4.41 15.02 -14.49
C ASP A 42 3.62 14.47 -15.69
N THR A 43 4.07 14.74 -16.92
CA THR A 43 3.43 14.22 -18.13
C THR A 43 3.49 12.69 -18.18
N ARG A 44 4.63 12.11 -17.82
CA ARG A 44 4.82 10.67 -17.78
C ARG A 44 3.95 10.01 -16.69
N LEU A 45 3.85 10.61 -15.51
CA LEU A 45 3.01 10.11 -14.42
C LEU A 45 1.52 10.16 -14.78
N ARG A 46 1.09 11.20 -15.50
CA ARG A 46 -0.28 11.28 -16.05
C ARG A 46 -0.58 10.14 -17.02
N ALA A 47 0.34 9.87 -17.94
CA ALA A 47 0.22 8.74 -18.84
C ALA A 47 0.23 7.40 -18.10
N THR A 48 1.08 7.27 -17.07
CA THR A 48 1.13 6.09 -16.18
C THR A 48 -0.19 5.86 -15.46
N PHE A 49 -0.78 6.91 -14.89
CA PHE A 49 -2.08 6.84 -14.22
C PHE A 49 -3.17 6.36 -15.18
N ARG A 50 -3.26 6.96 -16.37
CA ARG A 50 -4.24 6.54 -17.39
C ARG A 50 -4.04 5.09 -17.82
N GLN A 51 -2.77 4.66 -18.01
CA GLN A 51 -2.45 3.27 -18.35
C GLN A 51 -2.83 2.31 -17.22
N ALA A 52 -2.54 2.65 -15.96
CA ALA A 52 -2.92 1.83 -14.80
C ALA A 52 -4.43 1.57 -14.78
N LEU A 53 -5.23 2.62 -14.95
CA LEU A 53 -6.68 2.50 -14.98
C LEU A 53 -7.20 1.69 -16.17
N SER A 54 -6.66 1.91 -17.37
CA SER A 54 -7.07 1.16 -18.57
C SER A 54 -6.73 -0.33 -18.45
N SER A 55 -5.72 -0.67 -17.64
CA SER A 55 -5.31 -2.03 -17.32
C SER A 55 -6.05 -2.63 -16.11
N GLY A 56 -7.05 -1.94 -15.53
CA GLY A 56 -7.90 -2.45 -14.45
C GLY A 56 -7.35 -2.23 -13.03
N LEU A 57 -6.25 -1.48 -12.85
CA LEU A 57 -5.73 -1.15 -11.52
C LEU A 57 -6.54 0.01 -10.91
N ASN A 58 -7.53 -0.29 -10.08
CA ASN A 58 -8.49 0.70 -9.57
C ASN A 58 -8.25 1.09 -8.09
N LEU A 59 -7.32 0.46 -7.38
CA LEU A 59 -6.90 0.85 -6.03
C LEU A 59 -5.64 1.72 -6.11
N VAL A 60 -5.73 2.96 -5.63
CA VAL A 60 -4.64 3.94 -5.62
C VAL A 60 -4.32 4.33 -4.18
N ASP A 61 -3.06 4.15 -3.77
CA ASP A 61 -2.58 4.48 -2.44
C ASP A 61 -1.65 5.69 -2.47
N THR A 62 -1.93 6.69 -1.65
CA THR A 62 -1.15 7.91 -1.46
C THR A 62 -0.99 8.26 0.02
N ALA A 63 -0.47 9.43 0.36
CA ALA A 63 -0.42 9.97 1.73
C ALA A 63 -0.29 11.49 1.72
N ASP A 64 -0.73 12.13 2.81
CA ASP A 64 -0.64 13.58 3.05
C ASP A 64 0.80 14.09 3.12
N SER A 65 1.73 13.21 3.52
CA SER A 65 3.15 13.47 3.70
C SER A 65 4.01 13.07 2.49
N TYR A 66 3.39 12.59 1.38
CA TYR A 66 4.15 12.23 0.19
C TYR A 66 4.55 13.47 -0.62
N GLY A 67 5.85 13.52 -0.90
CA GLY A 67 6.55 14.65 -1.48
C GLY A 67 7.77 15.04 -0.64
N THR A 68 8.64 15.90 -1.13
CA THR A 68 9.90 16.28 -0.46
C THR A 68 9.97 17.79 -0.32
N GLY A 69 10.14 18.30 0.91
CA GLY A 69 10.27 19.73 1.20
C GLY A 69 9.06 20.53 0.70
N SER A 70 9.29 21.50 -0.19
CA SER A 70 8.22 22.32 -0.80
C SER A 70 7.21 21.54 -1.63
N LEU A 71 7.50 20.28 -1.95
CA LEU A 71 6.61 19.36 -2.66
C LEU A 71 5.76 18.48 -1.71
N SER A 72 5.70 18.78 -0.43
CA SER A 72 4.82 18.07 0.52
C SER A 72 3.37 18.10 0.03
N GLY A 73 2.72 16.92 -0.03
CA GLY A 73 1.37 16.77 -0.62
C GLY A 73 1.32 16.75 -2.16
N ARG A 74 2.47 16.84 -2.85
CA ARG A 74 2.52 16.83 -4.32
C ARG A 74 1.90 15.57 -4.92
N SER A 75 2.10 14.44 -4.29
CA SER A 75 1.53 13.15 -4.72
C SER A 75 -0.01 13.21 -4.80
N GLU A 76 -0.66 13.71 -3.74
CA GLU A 76 -2.12 13.89 -3.74
C GLU A 76 -2.60 14.94 -4.74
N ALA A 77 -1.87 16.05 -4.90
CA ALA A 77 -2.20 17.09 -5.87
C ALA A 77 -2.18 16.56 -7.30
N LEU A 78 -1.09 15.87 -7.70
CA LEU A 78 -0.99 15.23 -9.01
C LEU A 78 -2.12 14.22 -9.25
N LEU A 79 -2.40 13.38 -8.25
CA LEU A 79 -3.47 12.40 -8.35
C LEU A 79 -4.83 13.08 -8.52
N GLY A 80 -5.12 14.14 -7.75
CA GLY A 80 -6.33 14.93 -7.87
C GLY A 80 -6.48 15.58 -9.25
N ASP A 81 -5.39 16.13 -9.81
CA ASP A 81 -5.38 16.72 -11.15
C ASP A 81 -5.67 15.66 -12.21
N PHE A 82 -5.02 14.50 -12.14
CA PHE A 82 -5.23 13.42 -13.12
C PHE A 82 -6.64 12.82 -13.04
N MET A 83 -7.20 12.68 -11.84
CA MET A 83 -8.57 12.21 -11.64
C MET A 83 -9.63 13.20 -12.16
N ALA A 84 -9.37 14.51 -12.05
CA ALA A 84 -10.29 15.53 -12.55
C ALA A 84 -10.50 15.46 -14.07
N GLU A 85 -9.54 14.88 -14.80
CA GLU A 85 -9.61 14.68 -16.25
C GLU A 85 -10.46 13.46 -16.65
N LEU A 86 -10.81 12.59 -15.69
CA LEU A 86 -11.59 11.37 -15.97
C LEU A 86 -13.09 11.68 -16.03
N PRO A 87 -13.85 10.93 -16.85
CA PRO A 87 -15.31 10.90 -16.77
C PRO A 87 -15.80 10.48 -15.36
N ALA A 88 -16.94 11.01 -14.93
CA ALA A 88 -17.50 10.73 -13.60
C ALA A 88 -17.65 9.22 -13.30
N LEU A 89 -18.11 8.44 -14.27
CA LEU A 89 -18.27 6.99 -14.14
C LEU A 89 -16.91 6.30 -13.86
N ARG A 90 -15.83 6.72 -14.49
CA ARG A 90 -14.50 6.14 -14.23
C ARG A 90 -13.98 6.55 -12.86
N ARG A 91 -14.21 7.79 -12.44
CA ARG A 91 -13.84 8.25 -11.09
C ARG A 91 -14.54 7.45 -9.99
N SER A 92 -15.83 7.15 -10.14
CA SER A 92 -16.59 6.38 -9.14
C SER A 92 -16.12 4.94 -8.96
N GLN A 93 -15.40 4.38 -9.95
CA GLN A 93 -14.82 3.04 -9.88
C GLN A 93 -13.48 2.98 -9.10
N LEU A 94 -12.89 4.14 -8.77
CA LEU A 94 -11.60 4.21 -8.10
C LEU A 94 -11.77 4.10 -6.58
N THR A 95 -10.92 3.30 -5.97
CA THR A 95 -10.66 3.35 -4.53
C THR A 95 -9.40 4.18 -4.30
N VAL A 96 -9.57 5.44 -3.94
CA VAL A 96 -8.48 6.34 -3.59
C VAL A 96 -8.30 6.29 -2.08
N ALA A 97 -7.13 5.83 -1.64
CA ALA A 97 -6.75 5.72 -0.24
C ALA A 97 -5.62 6.71 0.08
N THR A 98 -5.83 7.58 1.07
CA THR A 98 -4.74 8.41 1.61
C THR A 98 -4.41 8.03 3.05
N LYS A 99 -3.22 8.42 3.51
CA LYS A 99 -2.77 8.21 4.89
C LYS A 99 -2.54 9.56 5.56
N LEU A 100 -2.96 9.67 6.81
CA LEU A 100 -2.69 10.83 7.64
C LEU A 100 -1.60 10.50 8.65
N ALA A 101 -0.49 11.23 8.55
CA ALA A 101 0.67 11.01 9.42
C ALA A 101 0.39 11.58 10.83
N PRO A 102 0.57 10.79 11.92
CA PRO A 102 0.34 11.26 13.28
C PRO A 102 1.53 12.09 13.80
N PHE A 103 1.76 13.25 13.17
CA PHE A 103 2.80 14.18 13.60
C PHE A 103 2.54 14.69 15.03
N PRO A 104 3.58 15.10 15.80
CA PRO A 104 3.45 15.49 17.20
C PRO A 104 2.43 16.61 17.47
N TRP A 105 2.19 17.50 16.51
CA TRP A 105 1.20 18.60 16.63
C TRP A 105 -0.25 18.17 16.31
N ARG A 106 -0.45 16.92 15.85
CA ARG A 106 -1.75 16.33 15.56
C ARG A 106 -2.18 15.46 16.73
N TRP A 107 -3.05 15.95 17.58
CA TRP A 107 -3.50 15.21 18.76
C TRP A 107 -4.97 15.43 19.07
N GLY A 108 -5.55 14.54 19.87
CA GLY A 108 -6.97 14.55 20.19
C GLY A 108 -7.86 14.14 19.00
N ARG A 109 -9.16 14.19 19.19
CA ARG A 109 -10.15 13.78 18.18
C ARG A 109 -10.09 14.62 16.90
N ARG A 110 -9.79 15.91 17.06
CA ARG A 110 -9.71 16.86 15.94
C ARG A 110 -8.28 16.96 15.33
N GLY A 111 -7.36 16.15 15.79
CA GLY A 111 -5.95 16.22 15.37
C GLY A 111 -5.74 16.00 13.87
N PHE A 112 -6.67 15.31 13.21
CA PHE A 112 -6.60 15.09 11.76
C PHE A 112 -7.52 16.01 10.92
N ASP A 113 -8.38 16.83 11.52
CA ASP A 113 -9.37 17.63 10.76
C ASP A 113 -8.73 18.47 9.65
N ALA A 114 -7.74 19.28 9.99
CA ALA A 114 -7.05 20.12 9.01
C ALA A 114 -6.29 19.31 7.94
N ALA A 115 -5.66 18.21 8.35
CA ALA A 115 -4.93 17.34 7.43
C ALA A 115 -5.87 16.60 6.48
N PHE A 116 -7.00 16.13 6.99
CA PHE A 116 -8.04 15.48 6.20
C PHE A 116 -8.62 16.44 5.16
N GLU A 117 -9.00 17.67 5.55
CA GLU A 117 -9.52 18.66 4.61
C GLU A 117 -8.48 19.07 3.57
N ALA A 118 -7.22 19.22 3.95
CA ALA A 118 -6.14 19.49 3.01
C ALA A 118 -5.96 18.35 2.01
N SER A 119 -5.99 17.08 2.45
CA SER A 119 -5.93 15.92 1.57
C SER A 119 -7.15 15.84 0.65
N ARG A 120 -8.35 16.05 1.20
CA ARG A 120 -9.59 16.06 0.43
C ARG A 120 -9.58 17.15 -0.65
N SER A 121 -9.07 18.33 -0.33
CA SER A 121 -8.92 19.44 -1.29
C SER A 121 -7.93 19.07 -2.40
N ARG A 122 -6.72 18.57 -2.07
CA ARG A 122 -5.73 18.13 -3.07
C ARG A 122 -6.26 17.02 -3.96
N LEU A 123 -7.01 16.07 -3.41
CA LEU A 123 -7.65 14.97 -4.12
C LEU A 123 -8.98 15.37 -4.80
N LYS A 124 -9.33 16.66 -4.77
CA LYS A 124 -10.56 17.21 -5.40
C LYS A 124 -11.84 16.47 -5.00
N GLY A 125 -11.93 16.09 -3.72
CA GLY A 125 -13.05 15.36 -3.16
C GLY A 125 -13.09 13.86 -3.46
N GLN A 126 -12.16 13.34 -4.24
CA GLN A 126 -12.10 11.93 -4.65
C GLN A 126 -11.32 11.09 -3.61
N LEU A 127 -11.81 11.02 -2.38
CA LEU A 127 -11.21 10.27 -1.29
C LEU A 127 -12.22 9.26 -0.75
N ARG A 128 -11.89 7.96 -0.90
CA ARG A 128 -12.74 6.87 -0.44
C ARG A 128 -12.28 6.24 0.88
N ARG A 129 -10.96 6.11 1.07
CA ARG A 129 -10.36 5.49 2.25
C ARG A 129 -9.35 6.42 2.91
N VAL A 130 -9.53 6.67 4.22
CA VAL A 130 -8.52 7.33 5.04
C VAL A 130 -7.82 6.31 5.92
N GLN A 131 -6.49 6.47 6.12
CA GLN A 131 -5.69 5.52 6.90
C GLN A 131 -4.84 6.25 7.95
N LEU A 132 -4.69 5.66 9.14
CA LEU A 132 -3.64 6.06 10.06
C LEU A 132 -2.30 5.62 9.48
N HIS A 133 -1.35 6.54 9.27
CA HIS A 133 -0.09 6.24 8.57
C HIS A 133 0.84 5.33 9.37
N TRP A 134 0.86 5.47 10.71
CA TRP A 134 1.54 4.56 11.65
C TRP A 134 0.98 4.72 13.07
N SER A 135 1.22 3.71 13.90
CA SER A 135 0.83 3.77 15.32
C SER A 135 1.81 4.61 16.14
N THR A 136 1.30 5.43 17.03
CA THR A 136 2.10 6.18 18.00
C THR A 136 2.22 5.47 19.36
N ALA A 137 1.68 4.26 19.49
CA ALA A 137 1.59 3.54 20.77
C ALA A 137 2.94 3.35 21.49
N ARG A 138 4.06 3.29 20.73
CA ARG A 138 5.41 3.09 21.29
C ARG A 138 6.03 4.34 21.90
N TYR A 139 5.65 5.55 21.42
CA TYR A 139 6.30 6.79 21.82
C TYR A 139 5.33 7.90 22.24
N ALA A 140 4.05 7.85 21.85
CA ALA A 140 3.00 8.79 22.24
C ALA A 140 1.63 8.09 22.34
N PRO A 141 1.46 7.12 23.27
CA PRO A 141 0.24 6.33 23.36
C PRO A 141 -1.02 7.16 23.66
N TRP A 142 -0.85 8.30 24.32
CA TRP A 142 -1.94 9.26 24.60
C TRP A 142 -2.49 9.93 23.32
N GLN A 143 -1.67 10.08 22.29
CA GLN A 143 -2.05 10.68 21.02
C GLN A 143 -2.95 9.75 20.20
N GLU A 144 -2.59 8.48 20.11
CA GLU A 144 -3.21 7.51 19.19
C GLU A 144 -4.72 7.33 19.43
N LYS A 145 -5.12 7.24 20.72
CA LYS A 145 -6.54 7.03 21.07
C LYS A 145 -7.43 8.12 20.50
N GLY A 146 -7.03 9.38 20.69
CA GLY A 146 -7.80 10.53 20.18
C GLY A 146 -7.83 10.57 18.64
N LEU A 147 -6.70 10.29 17.99
CA LEU A 147 -6.62 10.28 16.53
C LEU A 147 -7.48 9.17 15.90
N LEU A 148 -7.49 7.98 16.49
CA LEU A 148 -8.36 6.89 16.05
C LEU A 148 -9.84 7.22 16.21
N ASP A 149 -10.21 7.86 17.32
CA ASP A 149 -11.59 8.32 17.54
C ASP A 149 -12.00 9.37 16.50
N GLY A 150 -11.09 10.29 16.16
CA GLY A 150 -11.32 11.27 15.10
C GLY A 150 -11.49 10.66 13.72
N LEU A 151 -10.66 9.68 13.37
CA LEU A 151 -10.80 8.93 12.11
C LEU A 151 -12.13 8.17 12.05
N ALA A 152 -12.56 7.57 13.17
CA ALA A 152 -13.86 6.91 13.25
C ALA A 152 -15.01 7.91 13.07
N GLU A 153 -14.90 9.11 13.60
CA GLU A 153 -15.90 10.19 13.43
C GLU A 153 -16.03 10.65 11.97
N LEU A 154 -14.93 10.67 11.19
CA LEU A 154 -14.98 10.97 9.76
C LEU A 154 -15.84 9.95 9.00
N VAL A 155 -15.73 8.66 9.33
CA VAL A 155 -16.53 7.59 8.72
C VAL A 155 -17.99 7.69 9.17
N LEU A 156 -18.24 7.83 10.48
CA LEU A 156 -19.60 7.93 11.03
C LEU A 156 -20.38 9.15 10.51
N ALA A 157 -19.67 10.24 10.23
CA ALA A 157 -20.24 11.45 9.62
C ALA A 157 -20.39 11.36 8.09
N GLY A 158 -20.05 10.23 7.47
CA GLY A 158 -20.13 10.04 6.01
C GLY A 158 -19.18 10.93 5.21
N ARG A 159 -18.11 11.44 5.83
CA ARG A 159 -17.10 12.28 5.15
C ARG A 159 -16.12 11.46 4.32
N VAL A 160 -15.97 10.19 4.65
CA VAL A 160 -15.18 9.17 3.95
C VAL A 160 -15.84 7.80 4.15
N ASP A 161 -15.74 6.92 3.16
CA ASP A 161 -16.46 5.64 3.18
C ASP A 161 -15.74 4.58 4.04
N GLU A 162 -14.41 4.57 4.04
CA GLU A 162 -13.61 3.47 4.56
C GLU A 162 -12.47 3.96 5.47
N LEU A 163 -12.18 3.18 6.52
CA LEU A 163 -11.05 3.37 7.41
C LEU A 163 -10.02 2.25 7.22
N GLY A 164 -8.75 2.63 7.11
CA GLY A 164 -7.61 1.73 7.10
C GLY A 164 -6.56 2.10 8.15
N LEU A 165 -5.59 1.22 8.32
CA LEU A 165 -4.45 1.41 9.21
C LEU A 165 -3.15 1.06 8.46
N SER A 166 -2.01 1.53 8.96
CA SER A 166 -0.72 1.20 8.36
C SER A 166 0.36 1.02 9.44
N ASN A 167 1.32 0.13 9.18
CA ASN A 167 2.45 -0.15 10.04
C ASN A 167 2.06 -0.67 11.44
N LEU A 168 1.13 -1.61 11.48
CA LEU A 168 0.70 -2.29 12.69
C LEU A 168 1.14 -3.75 12.70
N GLY A 169 1.45 -4.25 13.89
CA GLY A 169 1.58 -5.67 14.14
C GLY A 169 0.24 -6.32 14.56
N PRO A 170 0.20 -7.67 14.68
CA PRO A 170 -1.04 -8.42 14.87
C PRO A 170 -1.77 -8.06 16.17
N GLN A 171 -1.05 -7.94 17.29
CA GLN A 171 -1.66 -7.61 18.58
C GLN A 171 -2.30 -6.22 18.58
N ARG A 172 -1.62 -5.25 17.98
CA ARG A 172 -2.13 -3.88 17.87
C ARG A 172 -3.32 -3.79 16.95
N LEU A 173 -3.32 -4.54 15.86
CA LEU A 173 -4.45 -4.64 14.95
C LEU A 173 -5.72 -5.12 15.67
N VAL A 174 -5.64 -6.19 16.45
CA VAL A 174 -6.79 -6.72 17.23
C VAL A 174 -7.34 -5.68 18.19
N LEU A 175 -6.47 -4.99 18.93
CA LEU A 175 -6.88 -3.98 19.90
C LEU A 175 -7.61 -2.81 19.22
N ILE A 176 -7.07 -2.30 18.12
CA ILE A 176 -7.67 -1.17 17.40
C ILE A 176 -8.95 -1.61 16.68
N HIS A 177 -8.96 -2.78 16.07
CA HIS A 177 -10.15 -3.33 15.43
C HIS A 177 -11.33 -3.42 16.42
N ARG A 178 -11.12 -4.01 17.60
CA ARG A 178 -12.15 -4.10 18.65
C ARG A 178 -12.65 -2.72 19.09
N ARG A 179 -11.73 -1.75 19.22
CA ARG A 179 -12.08 -0.38 19.58
C ARG A 179 -12.97 0.29 18.52
N LEU A 180 -12.61 0.16 17.25
CA LEU A 180 -13.37 0.74 16.13
C LEU A 180 -14.74 0.07 15.99
N LEU A 181 -14.79 -1.26 16.11
CA LEU A 181 -16.03 -2.02 16.03
C LEU A 181 -17.00 -1.63 17.15
N ALA A 182 -16.51 -1.41 18.38
CA ALA A 182 -17.33 -0.91 19.50
C ALA A 182 -17.91 0.50 19.26
N ARG A 183 -17.39 1.24 18.29
CA ARG A 183 -17.90 2.54 17.82
C ARG A 183 -18.78 2.41 16.57
N GLY A 184 -19.01 1.22 16.06
CA GLY A 184 -19.78 0.97 14.84
C GLY A 184 -19.01 1.22 13.55
N VAL A 185 -17.67 1.24 13.60
CA VAL A 185 -16.80 1.43 12.43
C VAL A 185 -16.05 0.14 12.12
N SER A 186 -16.25 -0.40 10.93
CA SER A 186 -15.49 -1.54 10.41
C SER A 186 -14.14 -1.08 9.85
N LEU A 187 -13.08 -1.81 10.20
CA LEU A 187 -11.76 -1.60 9.62
C LEU A 187 -11.68 -2.30 8.27
N ARG A 188 -11.31 -1.56 7.22
CA ARG A 188 -11.25 -2.09 5.86
C ARG A 188 -9.92 -2.73 5.51
N SER A 189 -8.81 -2.13 5.93
CA SER A 189 -7.47 -2.61 5.55
C SER A 189 -6.41 -2.30 6.59
N VAL A 190 -5.36 -3.13 6.58
CA VAL A 190 -4.08 -2.83 7.21
C VAL A 190 -2.96 -2.89 6.17
N GLN A 191 -2.08 -1.89 6.15
CA GLN A 191 -1.00 -1.79 5.19
C GLN A 191 0.36 -2.01 5.86
N VAL A 192 1.15 -2.97 5.35
CA VAL A 192 2.44 -3.36 5.92
C VAL A 192 3.50 -3.61 4.85
N GLN A 193 4.77 -3.58 5.25
CA GLN A 193 5.88 -3.95 4.39
C GLN A 193 5.82 -5.45 4.10
N CYS A 194 5.71 -5.82 2.81
CA CYS A 194 5.68 -7.22 2.40
C CYS A 194 6.36 -7.39 1.05
N SER A 195 7.42 -8.18 1.03
CA SER A 195 8.15 -8.61 -0.17
C SER A 195 9.01 -9.82 0.15
N LEU A 196 9.55 -10.48 -0.86
CA LEU A 196 10.53 -11.56 -0.70
C LEU A 196 11.80 -11.14 0.07
N LEU A 197 12.11 -9.85 0.13
CA LEU A 197 13.21 -9.26 0.90
C LEU A 197 12.75 -8.46 2.13
N ALA A 198 11.47 -8.54 2.53
CA ALA A 198 11.01 -7.89 3.75
C ALA A 198 11.69 -8.48 5.00
N PRO A 199 11.77 -7.72 6.13
CA PRO A 199 12.26 -8.24 7.39
C PRO A 199 11.52 -9.49 7.85
N ALA A 200 12.04 -10.14 8.89
CA ALA A 200 11.60 -11.46 9.37
C ALA A 200 10.09 -11.61 9.55
N ASP A 201 9.61 -12.82 9.37
CA ASP A 201 8.34 -13.26 8.89
C ASP A 201 7.25 -13.57 9.89
N ASP A 202 7.60 -13.88 11.14
CA ASP A 202 6.61 -14.42 12.08
C ASP A 202 5.50 -13.43 12.34
N GLN A 203 5.85 -12.16 12.52
CA GLN A 203 4.88 -11.08 12.69
C GLN A 203 4.00 -10.87 11.44
N LEU A 204 4.55 -10.99 10.24
CA LEU A 204 3.79 -10.83 8.99
C LEU A 204 2.82 -12.00 8.80
N ARG A 205 3.27 -13.23 9.05
CA ARG A 205 2.40 -14.43 8.97
C ARG A 205 1.25 -14.35 9.97
N GLU A 206 1.54 -14.00 11.22
CA GLU A 206 0.54 -13.79 12.25
C GLU A 206 -0.43 -12.67 11.88
N LEU A 207 0.07 -11.54 11.38
CA LEU A 207 -0.76 -10.42 10.94
C LEU A 207 -1.72 -10.83 9.81
N ILE A 208 -1.25 -11.58 8.82
CA ILE A 208 -2.08 -12.06 7.71
C ILE A 208 -3.16 -13.01 8.23
N ALA A 209 -2.82 -13.92 9.14
CA ALA A 209 -3.79 -14.84 9.74
C ALA A 209 -4.86 -14.07 10.53
N VAL A 210 -4.45 -13.19 11.44
CA VAL A 210 -5.35 -12.34 12.23
C VAL A 210 -6.23 -11.46 11.33
N SER A 211 -5.65 -10.87 10.28
CA SER A 211 -6.40 -10.02 9.34
C SER A 211 -7.49 -10.78 8.61
N ARG A 212 -7.21 -12.04 8.24
CA ARG A 212 -8.22 -12.94 7.64
C ARG A 212 -9.36 -13.23 8.61
N ASP A 213 -9.05 -13.54 9.88
CA ASP A 213 -10.05 -13.82 10.90
C ASP A 213 -10.92 -12.60 11.23
N LEU A 214 -10.39 -11.39 11.04
CA LEU A 214 -11.08 -10.13 11.26
C LEU A 214 -11.75 -9.54 10.01
N ASP A 215 -11.68 -10.21 8.86
CA ASP A 215 -12.12 -9.70 7.54
C ASP A 215 -11.49 -8.35 7.17
N VAL A 216 -10.18 -8.19 7.44
CA VAL A 216 -9.38 -7.00 7.14
C VAL A 216 -8.42 -7.27 6.00
N GLU A 217 -8.49 -6.47 4.93
CA GLU A 217 -7.58 -6.56 3.77
C GLU A 217 -6.15 -6.21 4.15
N VAL A 218 -5.18 -7.04 3.77
CA VAL A 218 -3.74 -6.73 3.94
C VAL A 218 -3.18 -6.13 2.67
N LEU A 219 -2.79 -4.84 2.73
CA LEU A 219 -2.11 -4.15 1.64
C LEU A 219 -0.59 -4.31 1.81
N ALA A 220 0.08 -4.85 0.78
CA ALA A 220 1.53 -5.09 0.78
C ALA A 220 2.26 -3.92 0.12
N TYR A 221 2.86 -3.02 0.90
CA TYR A 221 3.70 -1.97 0.32
C TYR A 221 5.15 -2.42 0.13
N SER A 222 5.88 -1.76 -0.77
CA SER A 222 7.25 -2.13 -1.21
C SER A 222 7.39 -3.58 -1.68
N PRO A 223 6.43 -4.15 -2.45
CA PRO A 223 6.44 -5.56 -2.82
C PRO A 223 7.65 -5.94 -3.69
N LEU A 224 8.28 -4.95 -4.34
CA LEU A 224 9.45 -5.11 -5.21
C LEU A 224 10.78 -4.72 -4.53
N ALA A 225 10.80 -4.51 -3.21
CA ALA A 225 11.99 -4.07 -2.48
C ALA A 225 12.71 -2.90 -3.16
N PHE A 226 11.97 -1.80 -3.44
CA PHE A 226 12.44 -0.60 -4.17
C PHE A 226 12.92 -0.87 -5.61
N GLY A 227 12.58 -2.02 -6.18
CA GLY A 227 12.96 -2.44 -7.53
C GLY A 227 14.07 -3.50 -7.58
N VAL A 228 14.66 -3.87 -6.45
CA VAL A 228 15.71 -4.91 -6.39
C VAL A 228 15.21 -6.25 -6.94
N LEU A 229 13.98 -6.65 -6.61
CA LEU A 229 13.39 -7.92 -7.05
C LEU A 229 13.04 -7.98 -8.55
N GLY A 230 12.97 -6.83 -9.21
CA GLY A 230 12.79 -6.75 -10.67
C GLY A 230 14.10 -6.62 -11.46
N CYS A 231 15.25 -6.63 -10.79
CA CYS A 231 16.56 -6.50 -11.42
C CYS A 231 17.09 -7.91 -11.76
N ALA A 232 17.20 -8.22 -13.04
CA ALA A 232 17.72 -9.52 -13.46
C ALA A 232 19.19 -9.70 -13.05
N PRO A 233 19.61 -10.91 -12.67
CA PRO A 233 21.02 -11.23 -12.50
C PRO A 233 21.85 -10.84 -13.74
N GLY A 234 22.97 -10.15 -13.54
CA GLY A 234 23.82 -9.65 -14.62
C GLY A 234 23.36 -8.36 -15.32
N ALA A 235 22.20 -7.85 -15.00
CA ALA A 235 21.69 -6.57 -15.56
C ALA A 235 21.90 -5.36 -14.64
N GLU A 236 22.83 -5.45 -13.70
CA GLU A 236 23.03 -4.48 -12.61
C GLU A 236 23.76 -3.19 -13.04
N GLU A 237 24.25 -3.12 -14.28
CA GLU A 237 25.06 -2.01 -14.79
C GLU A 237 24.35 -0.65 -14.79
N ARG A 238 23.02 -0.63 -14.83
CA ARG A 238 22.21 0.57 -14.69
C ARG A 238 21.60 0.67 -13.31
N GLY A 239 22.43 1.09 -12.35
CA GLY A 239 21.96 1.37 -11.00
C GLY A 239 20.88 2.46 -10.97
N PRO A 240 20.14 2.60 -9.87
CA PRO A 240 19.14 3.65 -9.70
C PRO A 240 19.76 5.04 -9.64
N ASP A 241 19.04 6.07 -10.16
CA ASP A 241 19.48 7.45 -10.31
C ASP A 241 19.79 8.18 -8.98
N THR A 242 19.33 7.67 -7.84
CA THR A 242 19.51 8.32 -6.54
C THR A 242 20.47 7.55 -5.64
N TRP A 243 21.32 8.29 -4.90
CA TRP A 243 22.32 7.69 -4.03
C TRP A 243 21.71 6.79 -2.94
N LEU A 244 20.52 7.16 -2.43
CA LEU A 244 19.81 6.36 -1.42
C LEU A 244 19.44 4.98 -1.97
N ARG A 245 18.84 4.92 -3.16
CA ARG A 245 18.52 3.66 -3.80
C ARG A 245 19.77 2.92 -4.26
N ALA A 246 20.77 3.62 -4.79
CA ALA A 246 22.05 3.02 -5.18
C ALA A 246 22.74 2.35 -3.99
N ARG A 247 22.71 2.97 -2.80
CA ARG A 247 23.22 2.34 -1.57
C ARG A 247 22.45 1.07 -1.20
N LEU A 248 21.12 1.10 -1.30
CA LEU A 248 20.29 -0.07 -1.04
C LEU A 248 20.58 -1.20 -2.03
N PHE A 249 20.69 -0.88 -3.31
CA PHE A 249 20.99 -1.83 -4.37
C PHE A 249 22.36 -2.49 -4.16
N ARG A 250 23.42 -1.71 -3.91
CA ARG A 250 24.75 -2.24 -3.60
C ARG A 250 24.76 -3.22 -2.43
N ARG A 251 23.88 -3.00 -1.44
CA ARG A 251 23.75 -3.88 -0.28
C ARG A 251 22.96 -5.16 -0.59
N LEU A 252 21.84 -5.03 -1.29
CA LEU A 252 20.90 -6.14 -1.45
C LEU A 252 21.15 -7.00 -2.70
N LEU A 253 21.69 -6.44 -3.79
CA LEU A 253 21.90 -7.22 -5.02
C LEU A 253 22.81 -8.44 -4.83
N PRO A 254 24.00 -8.34 -4.18
CA PRO A 254 24.87 -9.50 -4.01
C PRO A 254 24.21 -10.60 -3.18
N VAL A 255 23.57 -10.26 -2.07
CA VAL A 255 22.98 -11.22 -1.12
C VAL A 255 21.65 -11.81 -1.59
N SER A 256 21.02 -11.21 -2.59
CA SER A 256 19.77 -11.69 -3.19
C SER A 256 19.96 -12.37 -4.55
N LEU A 257 21.19 -12.65 -4.95
CA LEU A 257 21.48 -13.22 -6.28
C LEU A 257 20.73 -14.54 -6.50
N GLU A 258 20.81 -15.47 -5.57
CA GLU A 258 20.13 -16.77 -5.67
C GLU A 258 18.61 -16.62 -5.74
N LEU A 259 18.04 -15.77 -4.86
CA LEU A 259 16.61 -15.47 -4.89
C LEU A 259 16.19 -14.84 -6.23
N ARG A 260 16.96 -13.88 -6.75
CA ARG A 260 16.66 -13.24 -8.03
C ARG A 260 16.80 -14.21 -9.21
N SER A 261 17.76 -15.14 -9.14
CA SER A 261 17.89 -16.21 -10.14
C SER A 261 16.67 -17.13 -10.13
N GLU A 262 16.12 -17.45 -8.95
CA GLU A 262 14.92 -18.26 -8.83
C GLU A 262 13.66 -17.49 -9.35
N ILE A 263 13.53 -16.19 -9.03
CA ILE A 263 12.49 -15.33 -9.59
C ILE A 263 12.59 -15.30 -11.12
N GLN A 264 13.80 -15.20 -11.68
CA GLN A 264 14.04 -15.19 -13.12
C GLN A 264 13.68 -16.53 -13.78
N ALA A 265 14.03 -17.65 -13.15
CA ALA A 265 13.68 -18.99 -13.64
C ALA A 265 12.16 -19.15 -13.77
N ILE A 266 11.41 -18.82 -12.71
CA ILE A 266 9.93 -18.86 -12.74
C ILE A 266 9.38 -17.89 -13.78
N ALA A 267 9.96 -16.69 -13.92
CA ALA A 267 9.54 -15.71 -14.92
C ALA A 267 9.68 -16.27 -16.35
N ILE A 268 10.78 -16.95 -16.65
CA ILE A 268 11.02 -17.64 -17.94
C ILE A 268 10.01 -18.75 -18.16
N GLU A 269 9.82 -19.63 -17.15
CA GLU A 269 8.88 -20.77 -17.20
C GLU A 269 7.44 -20.31 -17.49
N ARG A 270 7.07 -19.12 -16.99
CA ARG A 270 5.73 -18.52 -17.13
C ARG A 270 5.56 -17.60 -18.33
N GLY A 271 6.64 -17.26 -19.04
CA GLY A 271 6.61 -16.20 -20.05
C GLY A 271 6.20 -14.83 -19.44
N ALA A 272 6.59 -14.60 -18.17
CA ALA A 272 6.25 -13.43 -17.38
C ALA A 272 7.49 -12.60 -17.03
N SER A 273 7.30 -11.43 -16.39
CA SER A 273 8.41 -10.67 -15.85
C SER A 273 8.73 -11.06 -14.40
N MET A 274 9.96 -10.77 -13.95
CA MET A 274 10.34 -10.91 -12.54
C MET A 274 9.45 -10.08 -11.60
N VAL A 275 8.97 -8.92 -12.06
CA VAL A 275 8.02 -8.07 -11.34
C VAL A 275 6.73 -8.83 -11.09
N GLN A 276 6.16 -9.46 -12.11
CA GLN A 276 4.94 -10.25 -11.99
C GLN A 276 5.10 -11.42 -11.02
N VAL A 277 6.24 -12.12 -11.04
CA VAL A 277 6.55 -13.21 -10.09
C VAL A 277 6.57 -12.69 -8.65
N ALA A 278 7.30 -11.60 -8.38
CA ALA A 278 7.37 -11.03 -7.04
C ALA A 278 6.00 -10.53 -6.53
N LEU A 279 5.16 -9.96 -7.39
CA LEU A 279 3.80 -9.54 -7.04
C LEU A 279 2.88 -10.74 -6.79
N ASN A 280 2.97 -11.78 -7.60
CA ASN A 280 2.17 -13.00 -7.41
C ASN A 280 2.58 -13.78 -6.16
N TRP A 281 3.84 -13.70 -5.72
CA TRP A 281 4.24 -14.22 -4.41
C TRP A 281 3.48 -13.48 -3.28
N CYS A 282 3.40 -12.15 -3.31
CA CYS A 282 2.61 -11.39 -2.33
C CYS A 282 1.12 -11.79 -2.37
N ARG A 283 0.54 -11.94 -3.57
CA ARG A 283 -0.86 -12.39 -3.74
C ARG A 283 -1.08 -13.80 -3.19
N ALA A 284 -0.13 -14.70 -3.40
CA ALA A 284 -0.18 -16.07 -2.86
C ALA A 284 -0.14 -16.14 -1.32
N LEU A 285 0.33 -15.07 -0.65
CA LEU A 285 0.19 -14.91 0.80
C LEU A 285 -1.20 -14.45 1.23
N GLY A 286 -2.08 -14.08 0.31
CA GLY A 286 -3.39 -13.50 0.60
C GLY A 286 -3.34 -11.98 0.81
N THR A 287 -2.34 -11.28 0.26
CA THR A 287 -2.22 -9.83 0.34
C THR A 287 -2.50 -9.15 -1.00
N THR A 288 -2.86 -7.86 -0.95
CA THR A 288 -3.00 -6.99 -2.13
C THR A 288 -1.74 -6.14 -2.28
N PRO A 289 -0.82 -6.47 -3.20
CA PRO A 289 0.38 -5.66 -3.41
C PRO A 289 0.05 -4.32 -4.04
N ILE A 290 0.76 -3.27 -3.59
CA ILE A 290 0.66 -1.89 -4.08
C ILE A 290 2.02 -1.36 -4.55
N PRO A 291 2.58 -1.88 -5.66
CA PRO A 291 3.84 -1.40 -6.20
C PRO A 291 3.75 0.08 -6.62
N GLY A 292 4.86 0.80 -6.51
CA GLY A 292 4.97 2.16 -7.04
C GLY A 292 5.06 2.15 -8.57
N LEU A 293 4.30 3.02 -9.24
CA LEU A 293 4.32 3.15 -10.70
C LEU A 293 4.90 4.51 -11.12
N ARG A 294 5.79 4.51 -12.12
CA ARG A 294 6.43 5.70 -12.66
C ARG A 294 6.38 5.80 -14.20
N THR A 295 6.05 4.70 -14.86
CA THR A 295 5.95 4.65 -16.34
C THR A 295 4.74 3.82 -16.77
N PRO A 296 4.19 4.09 -17.97
CA PRO A 296 3.09 3.29 -18.54
C PRO A 296 3.44 1.81 -18.70
N ASP A 297 4.70 1.50 -19.04
CA ASP A 297 5.16 0.10 -19.17
C ASP A 297 5.12 -0.64 -17.86
N GLN A 298 5.52 0.02 -16.75
CA GLN A 298 5.37 -0.56 -15.42
C GLN A 298 3.89 -0.84 -15.07
N ALA A 299 2.98 0.05 -15.47
CA ALA A 299 1.55 -0.15 -15.22
C ALA A 299 1.01 -1.36 -15.99
N ARG A 300 1.42 -1.55 -17.26
CA ARG A 300 1.06 -2.73 -18.07
C ARG A 300 1.63 -4.01 -17.45
N ASP A 301 2.91 -4.01 -17.09
CA ASP A 301 3.59 -5.17 -16.53
C ASP A 301 2.98 -5.59 -15.17
N VAL A 302 2.73 -4.63 -14.30
CA VAL A 302 2.06 -4.88 -13.00
C VAL A 302 0.65 -5.47 -13.20
N ALA A 303 -0.13 -4.93 -14.13
CA ALA A 303 -1.46 -5.43 -14.41
C ALA A 303 -1.45 -6.84 -15.02
N ALA A 304 -0.43 -7.18 -15.80
CA ALA A 304 -0.27 -8.52 -16.37
C ALA A 304 -0.11 -9.61 -15.28
N ALA A 305 0.37 -9.25 -14.09
CA ALA A 305 0.41 -10.18 -12.96
C ALA A 305 -0.99 -10.68 -12.52
N LEU A 306 -2.06 -9.99 -12.88
CA LEU A 306 -3.44 -10.42 -12.60
C LEU A 306 -3.91 -11.57 -13.50
N GLN A 307 -3.21 -11.84 -14.60
CA GLN A 307 -3.63 -12.84 -15.59
C GLN A 307 -3.28 -14.28 -15.19
N TRP A 308 -2.48 -14.45 -14.15
CA TRP A 308 -2.05 -15.75 -13.67
C TRP A 308 -1.90 -15.77 -12.15
N SER A 309 -1.81 -16.97 -11.58
CA SER A 309 -1.59 -17.19 -10.15
C SER A 309 -0.41 -18.12 -9.95
N MET A 310 0.38 -17.85 -8.92
CA MET A 310 1.53 -18.66 -8.52
C MET A 310 1.08 -20.01 -7.98
N SER A 311 1.76 -21.10 -8.37
CA SER A 311 1.51 -22.43 -7.82
C SER A 311 2.10 -22.56 -6.40
N PRO A 312 1.65 -23.54 -5.60
CA PRO A 312 2.26 -23.85 -4.31
C PRO A 312 3.75 -24.20 -4.42
N GLU A 313 4.14 -24.91 -5.47
CA GLU A 313 5.52 -25.34 -5.72
C GLU A 313 6.42 -24.14 -6.05
N GLU A 314 5.98 -23.25 -6.92
CA GLU A 314 6.70 -22.01 -7.23
C GLU A 314 6.86 -21.13 -5.99
N ARG A 315 5.81 -21.03 -5.19
CA ARG A 315 5.86 -20.31 -3.92
C ARG A 315 6.89 -20.93 -2.98
N GLN A 316 6.90 -22.25 -2.83
CA GLN A 316 7.86 -22.95 -1.98
C GLN A 316 9.30 -22.69 -2.44
N ARG A 317 9.60 -22.79 -3.74
CA ARG A 317 10.90 -22.46 -4.33
C ARG A 317 11.38 -21.06 -3.92
N LEU A 318 10.50 -20.06 -4.01
CA LEU A 318 10.81 -18.69 -3.60
C LEU A 318 10.97 -18.55 -2.08
N ASP A 319 10.14 -19.23 -1.29
CA ASP A 319 10.23 -19.20 0.17
C ASP A 319 11.55 -19.83 0.65
N GLU A 320 12.02 -20.92 0.03
CA GLU A 320 13.32 -21.53 0.29
C GLU A 320 14.49 -20.62 -0.14
N ALA A 321 14.44 -20.04 -1.34
CA ALA A 321 15.47 -19.14 -1.84
C ALA A 321 15.59 -17.88 -0.96
N ARG A 322 14.46 -17.33 -0.50
CA ARG A 322 14.48 -16.15 0.37
C ARG A 322 15.08 -16.44 1.76
N ILE A 323 14.92 -17.63 2.32
CA ILE A 323 15.52 -17.99 3.62
C ILE A 323 17.04 -17.90 3.55
N ARG A 324 17.66 -18.25 2.42
CA ARG A 324 19.11 -18.21 2.19
C ARG A 324 19.69 -16.80 2.02
N CYS A 325 18.85 -15.78 1.83
CA CYS A 325 19.34 -14.39 1.79
C CYS A 325 19.85 -13.96 3.17
N SER A 326 21.10 -13.59 3.27
CA SER A 326 21.75 -13.17 4.52
C SER A 326 21.32 -11.78 5.01
N GLU A 327 20.86 -10.93 4.11
CA GLU A 327 20.37 -9.60 4.44
C GLU A 327 18.97 -9.35 3.89
N ARG A 328 18.27 -8.45 4.56
CA ARG A 328 16.90 -8.05 4.25
C ARG A 328 16.79 -6.54 4.08
N MET A 329 15.65 -6.12 3.56
CA MET A 329 15.23 -4.73 3.63
C MET A 329 15.24 -4.25 5.10
N PRO A 330 15.60 -2.98 5.36
CA PRO A 330 15.44 -2.43 6.70
C PRO A 330 13.97 -2.49 7.12
N ALA A 331 13.77 -2.86 8.39
CA ALA A 331 12.43 -2.80 8.98
C ALA A 331 11.95 -1.35 9.03
N ASN A 332 10.65 -1.16 8.82
CA ASN A 332 10.06 0.16 9.01
C ASN A 332 10.12 0.53 10.51
N PRO A 333 10.79 1.65 10.88
CA PRO A 333 10.92 2.07 12.28
C PRO A 333 9.57 2.38 12.95
N PHE A 334 8.54 2.64 12.15
CA PHE A 334 7.17 2.91 12.62
C PHE A 334 6.31 1.66 12.78
N GLN A 335 6.82 0.48 12.42
CA GLN A 335 6.09 -0.78 12.61
C GLN A 335 5.90 -1.05 14.11
N SER A 336 4.65 -1.19 14.57
CA SER A 336 4.33 -1.65 15.93
C SER A 336 4.32 -3.19 16.01
N ARG A 337 4.29 -3.68 17.23
CA ARG A 337 4.10 -5.12 17.50
C ARG A 337 2.63 -5.49 17.60
#